data_16f1dd6020fd609086b1572d503e5531
#
_entry.id   16f1dd6020fd609086b1572d503e5531
#
_cell.length_a   1.000
_cell.length_b   1.000
_cell.length_c   1.000
_cell.angle_alpha   90.00
_cell.angle_beta   90.00
_cell.angle_gamma   90.00
#
_symmetry.space_group_name_H-M   'P 1'
#
loop_
_entity.id
_entity.type
_entity.pdbx_description
1 polymer ?
#
loop_
_entity_poly.entity_id
_entity_poly.type
_entity_poly.pdbx_seq_one_letter_code
_entity_poly.pdbx_strand_id
1 'polypeptide(L)'
;MIRVFVATPSQGTIADAQPFVLRDLAALYKDSIELVYPEHCVQRRWYDFARNGMVEEFLASGCDILWFLDSDVVPPRDVLDIVADHHTEWKVAGAPYPVFISQPVTKERELVFTVYDGHKGGGLAPCPIPGSGTAFVDGLATGCMFIKREVLENMEKPYFEFKFDPATRHPDQGEDIGFCLKMKSLGIKFFVDFSKVCKHHKEVDLLDVNNYAINFAHRSVEAYDAQIRAQVTGAVKAAYQKGFKDGVSTGVTAPTTKESGTDGPNPRVSSKLILPPGFGSLSHK
;
A
#
# COMPACT_ATOMS: atom_id res chain seq x y z
N MET A 1 -6.41 1.74 31.42
CA MET A 1 -7.24 2.02 30.21
C MET A 1 -6.48 3.03 29.38
N ILE A 2 -6.24 2.72 28.10
CA ILE A 2 -5.50 3.59 27.18
C ILE A 2 -6.51 4.59 26.57
N ARG A 3 -6.18 5.87 26.59
CA ARG A 3 -7.04 6.93 26.02
C ARG A 3 -6.57 7.29 24.62
N VAL A 4 -7.42 7.03 23.62
CA VAL A 4 -7.13 7.25 22.20
C VAL A 4 -7.97 8.42 21.69
N PHE A 5 -7.31 9.51 21.28
CA PHE A 5 -7.94 10.67 20.68
C PHE A 5 -8.16 10.46 19.18
N VAL A 6 -9.41 10.38 18.75
CA VAL A 6 -9.78 10.12 17.34
C VAL A 6 -9.86 11.44 16.59
N ALA A 7 -8.91 11.70 15.70
CA ALA A 7 -8.82 12.89 14.88
C ALA A 7 -9.23 12.59 13.44
N THR A 8 -10.38 13.11 13.00
CA THR A 8 -10.91 12.92 11.66
C THR A 8 -10.87 14.23 10.86
N PRO A 9 -9.79 14.49 10.09
CA PRO A 9 -9.78 15.60 9.17
C PRO A 9 -10.84 15.39 8.09
N SER A 10 -11.74 16.36 7.93
CA SER A 10 -12.88 16.22 7.01
C SER A 10 -13.03 17.45 6.11
N GLN A 11 -13.29 17.21 4.83
CA GLN A 11 -13.70 18.24 3.88
C GLN A 11 -15.24 18.43 3.83
N GLY A 12 -15.96 17.83 4.77
CA GLY A 12 -17.42 17.96 4.90
C GLY A 12 -18.21 16.68 4.62
N THR A 13 -17.55 15.60 4.20
CA THR A 13 -18.14 14.27 4.01
C THR A 13 -17.41 13.25 4.86
N ILE A 14 -18.16 12.35 5.47
CA ILE A 14 -17.63 11.19 6.19
C ILE A 14 -18.22 9.95 5.53
N ALA A 15 -17.41 8.92 5.29
CA ALA A 15 -17.91 7.65 4.77
C ALA A 15 -19.00 7.09 5.69
N ASP A 16 -20.17 6.79 5.15
CA ASP A 16 -21.38 6.41 5.92
C ASP A 16 -21.14 5.27 6.92
N ALA A 17 -20.23 4.36 6.60
CA ALA A 17 -19.91 3.23 7.47
C ALA A 17 -19.00 3.60 8.65
N GLN A 18 -18.22 4.69 8.58
CA GLN A 18 -17.21 5.03 9.59
C GLN A 18 -17.80 5.28 10.99
N PRO A 19 -18.88 6.06 11.17
CA PRO A 19 -19.47 6.28 12.50
C PRO A 19 -19.97 5.00 13.16
N PHE A 20 -20.52 4.07 12.37
CA PHE A 20 -20.98 2.78 12.89
C PHE A 20 -19.83 1.90 13.34
N VAL A 21 -18.73 1.88 12.57
CA VAL A 21 -17.52 1.13 12.93
C VAL A 21 -16.90 1.72 14.20
N LEU A 22 -16.78 3.04 14.32
CA LEU A 22 -16.24 3.69 15.53
C LEU A 22 -17.10 3.38 16.77
N ARG A 23 -18.42 3.38 16.65
CA ARG A 23 -19.32 2.98 17.75
C ARG A 23 -19.10 1.52 18.15
N ASP A 24 -18.98 0.61 17.17
CA ASP A 24 -18.78 -0.81 17.42
C ASP A 24 -17.39 -1.04 18.08
N LEU A 25 -16.35 -0.33 17.64
CA LEU A 25 -15.01 -0.36 18.24
C LEU A 25 -15.04 0.15 19.70
N ALA A 26 -15.71 1.26 19.97
CA ALA A 26 -15.84 1.78 21.32
C ALA A 26 -16.52 0.76 22.26
N ALA A 27 -17.51 0.02 21.76
CA ALA A 27 -18.19 -1.02 22.54
C ALA A 27 -17.32 -2.27 22.74
N LEU A 28 -16.57 -2.68 21.71
CA LEU A 28 -15.76 -3.89 21.73
C LEU A 28 -14.55 -3.77 22.68
N TYR A 29 -13.89 -2.60 22.69
CA TYR A 29 -12.66 -2.35 23.46
C TYR A 29 -12.89 -1.55 24.74
N LYS A 30 -14.14 -1.36 25.19
CA LYS A 30 -14.54 -0.50 26.33
C LYS A 30 -13.78 -0.75 27.66
N ASP A 31 -13.25 -1.96 27.84
CA ASP A 31 -12.57 -2.34 29.08
C ASP A 31 -11.05 -2.03 29.03
N SER A 32 -10.50 -1.78 27.83
CA SER A 32 -9.06 -1.54 27.62
C SER A 32 -8.76 -0.18 27.00
N ILE A 33 -9.65 0.34 26.13
CA ILE A 33 -9.45 1.55 25.35
C ILE A 33 -10.65 2.49 25.50
N GLU A 34 -10.37 3.77 25.78
CA GLU A 34 -11.35 4.86 25.73
C GLU A 34 -11.12 5.67 24.46
N LEU A 35 -12.13 5.74 23.58
CA LEU A 35 -12.09 6.63 22.41
C LEU A 35 -12.60 8.04 22.82
N VAL A 36 -11.75 9.02 22.63
CA VAL A 36 -12.02 10.44 22.92
C VAL A 36 -12.10 11.21 21.61
N TYR A 37 -13.12 12.02 21.44
CA TYR A 37 -13.36 12.80 20.22
C TYR A 37 -13.09 14.28 20.47
N PRO A 38 -12.61 15.04 19.46
CA PRO A 38 -12.44 16.48 19.58
C PRO A 38 -13.78 17.17 19.80
N GLU A 39 -13.77 18.27 20.58
CA GLU A 39 -14.96 19.09 20.79
C GLU A 39 -15.36 19.85 19.51
N HIS A 40 -14.40 20.12 18.62
CA HIS A 40 -14.59 20.89 17.41
C HIS A 40 -14.12 20.11 16.18
N CYS A 41 -14.99 19.89 15.21
CA CYS A 41 -14.61 19.39 13.90
C CYS A 41 -13.89 20.49 13.11
N VAL A 42 -12.63 20.30 12.79
CA VAL A 42 -11.87 21.18 11.89
C VAL A 42 -12.32 20.93 10.45
N GLN A 43 -13.31 21.70 9.98
CA GLN A 43 -13.84 21.56 8.62
C GLN A 43 -13.09 22.43 7.61
N ARG A 44 -12.88 21.92 6.38
CA ARG A 44 -12.48 22.65 5.17
C ARG A 44 -11.20 23.47 5.28
N ARG A 45 -10.16 22.92 5.86
CA ARG A 45 -8.81 23.52 5.87
C ARG A 45 -7.85 22.65 5.06
N TRP A 46 -6.72 23.23 4.66
CA TRP A 46 -5.61 22.46 4.11
C TRP A 46 -5.22 21.34 5.08
N TYR A 47 -4.87 20.17 4.58
CA TYR A 47 -4.65 18.97 5.41
C TYR A 47 -3.57 19.19 6.47
N ASP A 48 -2.45 19.82 6.11
CA ASP A 48 -1.38 20.15 7.06
C ASP A 48 -1.88 21.03 8.20
N PHE A 49 -2.64 22.08 7.88
CA PHE A 49 -3.21 22.97 8.89
C PHE A 49 -4.22 22.23 9.78
N ALA A 50 -5.07 21.41 9.20
CA ALA A 50 -6.05 20.63 9.96
C ALA A 50 -5.36 19.64 10.91
N ARG A 51 -4.37 18.89 10.40
CA ARG A 51 -3.63 17.91 11.20
C ARG A 51 -2.84 18.57 12.33
N ASN A 52 -2.15 19.69 12.06
CA ASN A 52 -1.45 20.43 13.10
C ASN A 52 -2.41 20.92 14.21
N GLY A 53 -3.58 21.45 13.86
CA GLY A 53 -4.61 21.84 14.83
C GLY A 53 -5.10 20.67 15.69
N MET A 54 -5.34 19.51 15.08
CA MET A 54 -5.75 18.30 15.79
C MET A 54 -4.66 17.76 16.72
N VAL A 55 -3.39 17.89 16.35
CA VAL A 55 -2.27 17.57 17.26
C VAL A 55 -2.30 18.48 18.51
N GLU A 56 -2.53 19.79 18.35
CA GLU A 56 -2.63 20.69 19.49
C GLU A 56 -3.81 20.32 20.42
N GLU A 57 -4.97 20.00 19.86
CA GLU A 57 -6.14 19.54 20.64
C GLU A 57 -5.84 18.23 21.35
N PHE A 58 -5.20 17.28 20.67
CA PHE A 58 -4.75 16.03 21.27
C PHE A 58 -3.79 16.27 22.44
N LEU A 59 -2.78 17.11 22.27
CA LEU A 59 -1.83 17.43 23.33
C LEU A 59 -2.51 18.13 24.53
N ALA A 60 -3.55 18.89 24.30
CA ALA A 60 -4.36 19.49 25.37
C ALA A 60 -5.29 18.48 26.07
N SER A 61 -5.74 17.42 25.39
CA SER A 61 -6.73 16.47 25.89
C SER A 61 -6.22 15.54 27.00
N GLY A 62 -4.90 15.39 27.18
CA GLY A 62 -4.31 14.41 28.08
C GLY A 62 -4.46 12.95 27.64
N CYS A 63 -4.86 12.66 26.39
CA CYS A 63 -4.91 11.30 25.84
C CYS A 63 -3.52 10.73 25.59
N ASP A 64 -3.38 9.42 25.55
CA ASP A 64 -2.10 8.71 25.40
C ASP A 64 -1.66 8.57 23.96
N ILE A 65 -2.62 8.36 23.05
CA ILE A 65 -2.43 8.07 21.63
C ILE A 65 -3.34 8.96 20.79
N LEU A 66 -2.77 9.57 19.76
CA LEU A 66 -3.51 10.21 18.68
C LEU A 66 -3.78 9.18 17.58
N TRP A 67 -5.02 9.04 17.17
CA TRP A 67 -5.43 8.25 16.02
C TRP A 67 -5.96 9.14 14.91
N PHE A 68 -5.16 9.39 13.88
CA PHE A 68 -5.67 9.95 12.65
C PHE A 68 -6.49 8.91 11.90
N LEU A 69 -7.72 9.27 11.56
CA LEU A 69 -8.62 8.48 10.74
C LEU A 69 -9.29 9.40 9.73
N ASP A 70 -8.84 9.36 8.47
CA ASP A 70 -9.39 10.20 7.42
C ASP A 70 -10.87 9.90 7.19
N SER A 71 -11.65 10.93 6.87
CA SER A 71 -13.11 10.84 6.77
C SER A 71 -13.62 9.88 5.69
N ASP A 72 -12.79 9.51 4.73
CA ASP A 72 -13.08 8.56 3.65
C ASP A 72 -12.43 7.18 3.85
N VAL A 73 -11.79 6.96 5.00
CA VAL A 73 -11.19 5.69 5.40
C VAL A 73 -12.06 4.97 6.43
N VAL A 74 -12.41 3.72 6.17
CA VAL A 74 -13.17 2.87 7.09
C VAL A 74 -12.29 1.72 7.58
N PRO A 75 -11.91 1.72 8.87
CA PRO A 75 -11.05 0.69 9.43
C PRO A 75 -11.82 -0.63 9.61
N PRO A 76 -11.12 -1.77 9.67
CA PRO A 76 -11.73 -3.03 10.08
C PRO A 76 -12.09 -2.99 11.57
N ARG A 77 -13.01 -3.89 11.99
CA ARG A 77 -13.55 -3.92 13.37
C ARG A 77 -12.55 -4.34 14.43
N ASP A 78 -11.39 -4.81 14.03
CA ASP A 78 -10.29 -5.26 14.88
C ASP A 78 -9.04 -4.39 14.74
N VAL A 79 -9.16 -3.19 14.19
CA VAL A 79 -8.01 -2.28 14.00
C VAL A 79 -7.38 -1.84 15.33
N LEU A 80 -8.15 -1.79 16.41
CA LEU A 80 -7.64 -1.40 17.72
C LEU A 80 -6.82 -2.49 18.40
N ASP A 81 -6.71 -3.72 17.86
CA ASP A 81 -5.73 -4.71 18.29
C ASP A 81 -4.30 -4.16 18.17
N ILE A 82 -4.03 -3.29 17.18
CA ILE A 82 -2.76 -2.58 17.03
C ILE A 82 -2.41 -1.83 18.34
N VAL A 83 -3.42 -1.27 19.01
CA VAL A 83 -3.24 -0.57 20.28
C VAL A 83 -3.32 -1.54 21.46
N ALA A 84 -4.34 -2.41 21.51
CA ALA A 84 -4.59 -3.29 22.63
C ALA A 84 -3.43 -4.27 22.86
N ASP A 85 -2.93 -4.89 21.79
CA ASP A 85 -1.97 -5.99 21.85
C ASP A 85 -0.53 -5.55 21.64
N HIS A 86 -0.29 -4.48 20.87
CA HIS A 86 1.04 -4.09 20.39
C HIS A 86 1.52 -2.70 20.82
N HIS A 87 0.74 -1.95 21.62
CA HIS A 87 1.12 -0.55 21.94
C HIS A 87 2.49 -0.39 22.62
N THR A 88 3.05 -1.41 23.23
CA THR A 88 4.40 -1.36 23.83
C THR A 88 5.53 -1.48 22.80
N GLU A 89 5.25 -1.97 21.59
CA GLU A 89 6.24 -2.30 20.58
C GLU A 89 6.59 -1.12 19.65
N TRP A 90 5.73 -0.11 19.56
CA TRP A 90 5.84 0.95 18.57
C TRP A 90 5.71 2.36 19.19
N LYS A 91 6.17 3.35 18.46
CA LYS A 91 5.93 4.79 18.70
C LYS A 91 4.92 5.39 17.75
N VAL A 92 4.95 4.92 16.49
CA VAL A 92 3.97 5.23 15.45
C VAL A 92 3.54 3.92 14.81
N ALA A 93 2.24 3.74 14.61
CA ALA A 93 1.67 2.54 14.02
C ALA A 93 0.49 2.87 13.11
N GLY A 94 -0.02 1.89 12.38
CA GLY A 94 -1.28 2.04 11.66
C GLY A 94 -1.60 0.88 10.75
N ALA A 95 -2.67 1.09 9.98
CA ALA A 95 -3.21 0.12 9.05
C ALA A 95 -3.16 0.66 7.61
N PRO A 96 -2.75 -0.15 6.62
CA PRO A 96 -2.67 0.28 5.24
C PRO A 96 -4.06 0.38 4.60
N TYR A 97 -4.17 1.21 3.59
CA TYR A 97 -5.34 1.30 2.71
C TYR A 97 -4.90 1.52 1.26
N PRO A 98 -5.72 1.10 0.26
CA PRO A 98 -5.36 1.26 -1.14
C PRO A 98 -5.62 2.68 -1.64
N VAL A 99 -4.75 3.16 -2.54
CA VAL A 99 -4.92 4.40 -3.28
C VAL A 99 -4.57 4.21 -4.75
N PHE A 100 -5.25 4.95 -5.64
CA PHE A 100 -4.84 5.06 -7.02
C PHE A 100 -3.82 6.17 -7.17
N ILE A 101 -2.65 5.84 -7.69
CA ILE A 101 -1.64 6.82 -8.10
C ILE A 101 -1.55 6.86 -9.63
N SER A 102 -1.29 8.04 -10.19
CA SER A 102 -1.01 8.18 -11.63
C SER A 102 0.50 8.09 -11.85
N GLN A 103 0.92 7.18 -12.72
CA GLN A 103 2.32 7.11 -13.12
C GLN A 103 2.71 8.38 -13.89
N PRO A 104 3.83 9.05 -13.53
CA PRO A 104 4.18 10.35 -14.11
C PRO A 104 4.36 10.31 -15.63
N VAL A 105 4.90 9.22 -16.16
CA VAL A 105 5.24 9.07 -17.58
C VAL A 105 4.06 8.53 -18.40
N THR A 106 3.51 7.38 -17.99
CA THR A 106 2.46 6.68 -18.77
C THR A 106 1.07 7.27 -18.56
N LYS A 107 0.89 8.05 -17.46
CA LYS A 107 -0.42 8.51 -16.99
C LYS A 107 -1.39 7.36 -16.61
N GLU A 108 -0.93 6.14 -16.63
CA GLU A 108 -1.70 5.00 -16.15
C GLU A 108 -1.94 5.09 -14.66
N ARG A 109 -3.11 4.65 -14.22
CA ARG A 109 -3.43 4.55 -12.80
C ARG A 109 -2.96 3.20 -12.27
N GLU A 110 -2.29 3.23 -11.15
CA GLU A 110 -1.83 2.05 -10.44
C GLU A 110 -2.44 2.04 -9.04
N LEU A 111 -2.94 0.87 -8.61
CA LEU A 111 -3.41 0.66 -7.26
C LEU A 111 -2.22 0.28 -6.39
N VAL A 112 -1.92 1.10 -5.41
CA VAL A 112 -0.85 0.85 -4.43
C VAL A 112 -1.41 0.95 -3.02
N PHE A 113 -0.70 0.37 -2.06
CA PHE A 113 -1.02 0.57 -0.66
C PHE A 113 -0.19 1.72 -0.07
N THR A 114 -0.75 2.40 0.92
CA THR A 114 -0.17 3.57 1.58
C THR A 114 0.92 3.21 2.59
N VAL A 115 1.81 2.30 2.20
CA VAL A 115 2.96 1.84 2.97
C VAL A 115 4.22 2.11 2.15
N TYR A 116 5.25 2.64 2.79
CA TYR A 116 6.42 3.16 2.10
C TYR A 116 7.71 2.65 2.72
N ASP A 117 8.66 2.29 1.86
CA ASP A 117 10.04 2.04 2.24
C ASP A 117 10.98 3.06 1.61
N GLY A 118 12.10 3.31 2.29
CA GLY A 118 13.15 4.17 1.78
C GLY A 118 13.85 3.55 0.58
N HIS A 119 14.09 4.35 -0.45
CA HIS A 119 14.90 3.92 -1.59
C HIS A 119 16.27 4.61 -1.63
N LYS A 120 17.18 4.09 -2.46
CA LYS A 120 18.59 4.55 -2.54
C LYS A 120 18.76 6.03 -2.90
N GLY A 121 17.74 6.70 -3.42
CA GLY A 121 17.74 8.14 -3.72
C GLY A 121 17.34 9.05 -2.55
N GLY A 122 17.04 8.47 -1.36
CA GLY A 122 16.71 9.25 -0.15
C GLY A 122 15.21 9.58 0.03
N GLY A 123 14.33 9.14 -0.87
CA GLY A 123 12.89 9.31 -0.76
C GLY A 123 12.19 8.09 -0.14
N LEU A 124 10.86 8.11 -0.22
CA LEU A 124 9.97 7.01 0.12
C LEU A 124 9.26 6.54 -1.14
N ALA A 125 9.12 5.23 -1.31
CA ALA A 125 8.37 4.62 -2.41
C ALA A 125 7.36 3.62 -1.86
N PRO A 126 6.17 3.48 -2.49
CA PRO A 126 5.22 2.45 -2.10
C PRO A 126 5.87 1.07 -2.16
N CYS A 127 5.63 0.26 -1.13
CA CYS A 127 6.10 -1.12 -1.10
C CYS A 127 4.92 -2.11 -1.17
N PRO A 128 5.14 -3.31 -1.73
CA PRO A 128 4.15 -4.38 -1.69
C PRO A 128 3.83 -4.77 -0.25
N ILE A 129 2.56 -5.09 0.03
CA ILE A 129 2.17 -5.63 1.33
C ILE A 129 2.09 -7.15 1.28
N PRO A 130 2.54 -7.85 2.34
CA PRO A 130 2.56 -9.32 2.36
C PRO A 130 1.17 -9.96 2.56
N GLY A 131 0.10 -9.18 2.73
CA GLY A 131 -1.27 -9.67 2.94
C GLY A 131 -1.61 -10.07 4.37
N SER A 132 -0.62 -10.32 5.23
CA SER A 132 -0.81 -10.63 6.66
C SER A 132 0.49 -10.45 7.44
N GLY A 133 0.38 -10.44 8.79
CA GLY A 133 1.49 -10.26 9.71
C GLY A 133 1.82 -8.81 9.97
N THR A 134 2.87 -8.57 10.75
CA THR A 134 3.32 -7.24 11.17
C THR A 134 4.73 -6.94 10.69
N ALA A 135 5.04 -5.68 10.44
CA ALA A 135 6.40 -5.24 10.13
C ALA A 135 6.62 -3.78 10.51
N PHE A 136 7.90 -3.40 10.57
CA PHE A 136 8.33 -2.01 10.68
C PHE A 136 8.77 -1.49 9.31
N VAL A 137 8.14 -0.40 8.86
CA VAL A 137 8.38 0.26 7.57
C VAL A 137 8.89 1.69 7.75
N ASP A 138 9.35 2.33 6.68
CA ASP A 138 9.91 3.69 6.74
C ASP A 138 8.84 4.79 6.65
N GLY A 139 7.61 4.45 6.24
CA GLY A 139 6.52 5.40 6.15
C GLY A 139 5.14 4.76 5.98
N LEU A 140 4.13 5.50 6.41
CA LEU A 140 2.72 5.12 6.32
C LEU A 140 1.90 6.41 6.10
N ALA A 141 0.88 6.38 5.26
CA ALA A 141 0.00 7.54 5.13
C ALA A 141 -0.94 7.68 6.35
N THR A 142 -1.37 8.89 6.59
CA THR A 142 -2.05 9.29 7.84
C THR A 142 -3.51 8.86 7.94
N GLY A 143 -4.11 8.32 6.88
CA GLY A 143 -5.54 7.98 6.85
C GLY A 143 -6.00 6.93 7.88
N CYS A 144 -5.07 6.12 8.41
CA CYS A 144 -5.29 5.29 9.59
C CYS A 144 -3.97 5.13 10.35
N MET A 145 -3.60 6.13 11.17
CA MET A 145 -2.30 6.21 11.84
C MET A 145 -2.46 6.51 13.32
N PHE A 146 -1.79 5.72 14.16
CA PHE A 146 -1.69 5.91 15.60
C PHE A 146 -0.32 6.50 15.95
N ILE A 147 -0.29 7.55 16.76
CA ILE A 147 0.93 8.24 17.18
C ILE A 147 0.91 8.38 18.71
N LYS A 148 1.94 7.90 19.39
CA LYS A 148 2.06 8.10 20.82
C LYS A 148 2.34 9.56 21.16
N ARG A 149 1.79 10.02 22.26
CA ARG A 149 1.97 11.37 22.79
C ARG A 149 3.44 11.80 22.84
N GLU A 150 4.31 10.95 23.38
CA GLU A 150 5.74 11.24 23.51
C GLU A 150 6.44 11.63 22.21
N VAL A 151 5.94 11.14 21.05
CA VAL A 151 6.49 11.50 19.73
C VAL A 151 6.24 12.96 19.43
N LEU A 152 4.99 13.40 19.61
CA LEU A 152 4.56 14.75 19.28
C LEU A 152 5.04 15.80 20.29
N GLU A 153 5.15 15.44 21.57
CA GLU A 153 5.71 16.31 22.62
C GLU A 153 7.19 16.65 22.37
N ASN A 154 7.94 15.72 21.75
CA ASN A 154 9.36 15.89 21.47
C ASN A 154 9.67 16.30 20.02
N MET A 155 8.65 16.65 19.24
CA MET A 155 8.80 16.97 17.82
C MET A 155 8.71 18.48 17.59
N GLU A 156 9.58 19.02 16.72
CA GLU A 156 9.51 20.41 16.30
C GLU A 156 8.31 20.68 15.38
N LYS A 157 7.66 21.83 15.62
CA LYS A 157 6.56 22.31 14.78
C LYS A 157 7.09 22.92 13.48
N PRO A 158 6.28 22.91 12.39
CA PRO A 158 5.00 22.25 12.26
C PRO A 158 5.16 20.72 12.23
N TYR A 159 4.21 19.95 12.77
CA TYR A 159 4.25 18.49 12.76
C TYR A 159 4.09 17.94 11.34
N PHE A 160 3.13 18.51 10.62
CA PHE A 160 2.76 18.20 9.23
C PHE A 160 2.99 19.41 8.36
N GLU A 161 3.62 19.26 7.20
CA GLU A 161 3.96 20.36 6.30
C GLU A 161 3.99 19.89 4.85
N PHE A 162 3.29 20.63 3.98
CA PHE A 162 3.49 20.52 2.54
C PHE A 162 4.79 21.21 2.15
N LYS A 163 5.57 20.57 1.28
CA LYS A 163 6.66 21.25 0.59
C LYS A 163 6.28 21.52 -0.86
N PHE A 164 6.61 22.71 -1.33
CA PHE A 164 6.34 23.15 -2.68
C PHE A 164 7.66 23.38 -3.41
N ASP A 165 7.72 22.95 -4.66
CA ASP A 165 8.82 23.35 -5.55
C ASP A 165 8.81 24.87 -5.72
N PRO A 166 9.88 25.57 -5.36
CA PRO A 166 9.93 27.03 -5.42
C PRO A 166 9.82 27.59 -6.85
N ALA A 167 10.19 26.81 -7.87
CA ALA A 167 10.14 27.23 -9.27
C ALA A 167 8.73 27.07 -9.87
N THR A 168 8.08 25.94 -9.60
CA THR A 168 6.78 25.60 -10.20
C THR A 168 5.61 25.89 -9.28
N ARG A 169 5.84 26.05 -7.98
CA ARG A 169 4.83 26.15 -6.91
C ARG A 169 3.87 24.95 -6.85
N HIS A 170 4.22 23.85 -7.47
CA HIS A 170 3.49 22.59 -7.30
C HIS A 170 3.91 21.90 -6.00
N PRO A 171 3.02 21.13 -5.36
CA PRO A 171 3.40 20.29 -4.22
C PRO A 171 4.48 19.30 -4.66
N ASP A 172 5.65 19.38 -4.03
CA ASP A 172 6.78 18.47 -4.22
C ASP A 172 6.70 17.30 -3.23
N GLN A 173 6.12 17.58 -2.05
CA GLN A 173 5.97 16.61 -0.98
C GLN A 173 4.65 16.84 -0.23
N GLY A 174 3.83 15.80 -0.08
CA GLY A 174 2.63 15.79 0.77
C GLY A 174 3.01 15.89 2.25
N GLU A 175 2.05 16.33 3.06
CA GLU A 175 2.24 16.53 4.50
C GLU A 175 2.50 15.21 5.24
N ASP A 176 1.88 14.11 4.79
CA ASP A 176 2.05 12.76 5.34
C ASP A 176 3.45 12.21 5.05
N ILE A 177 3.94 12.36 3.83
CA ILE A 177 5.33 12.01 3.47
C ILE A 177 6.32 12.89 4.23
N GLY A 178 6.02 14.19 4.41
CA GLY A 178 6.80 15.10 5.24
C GLY A 178 6.94 14.59 6.67
N PHE A 179 5.85 14.16 7.28
CA PHE A 179 5.85 13.55 8.60
C PHE A 179 6.69 12.25 8.63
N CYS A 180 6.52 11.36 7.64
CA CYS A 180 7.31 10.13 7.55
C CYS A 180 8.82 10.41 7.48
N LEU A 181 9.25 11.40 6.71
CA LEU A 181 10.65 11.77 6.61
C LEU A 181 11.20 12.37 7.92
N LYS A 182 10.38 13.13 8.67
CA LYS A 182 10.74 13.58 10.03
C LYS A 182 10.91 12.39 10.98
N MET A 183 9.98 11.43 10.98
CA MET A 183 10.12 10.20 11.78
C MET A 183 11.38 9.43 11.43
N LYS A 184 11.68 9.27 10.14
CA LYS A 184 12.89 8.61 9.66
C LYS A 184 14.15 9.31 10.15
N SER A 185 14.19 10.65 10.15
CA SER A 185 15.32 11.41 10.68
C SER A 185 15.56 11.24 12.19
N LEU A 186 14.49 10.92 12.92
CA LEU A 186 14.51 10.59 14.35
C LEU A 186 14.75 9.09 14.63
N GLY A 187 14.98 8.27 13.60
CA GLY A 187 15.16 6.84 13.72
C GLY A 187 13.88 6.07 14.13
N ILE A 188 12.70 6.69 13.98
CA ILE A 188 11.41 6.10 14.30
C ILE A 188 10.84 5.43 13.06
N LYS A 189 10.53 4.14 13.15
CA LYS A 189 9.82 3.36 12.15
C LYS A 189 8.35 3.21 12.48
N PHE A 190 7.56 2.92 11.47
CA PHE A 190 6.12 2.73 11.55
C PHE A 190 5.80 1.24 11.69
N PHE A 191 5.12 0.86 12.76
CA PHE A 191 4.57 -0.48 12.92
C PHE A 191 3.31 -0.61 12.07
N VAL A 192 3.24 -1.61 11.22
CA VAL A 192 2.08 -1.89 10.35
C VAL A 192 1.60 -3.31 10.60
N ASP A 193 0.31 -3.46 10.84
CA ASP A 193 -0.36 -4.75 10.80
C ASP A 193 -1.08 -4.92 9.45
N PHE A 194 -0.51 -5.76 8.59
CA PHE A 194 -1.01 -6.01 7.24
C PHE A 194 -2.29 -6.85 7.20
N SER A 195 -2.74 -7.41 8.30
CA SER A 195 -4.04 -8.06 8.41
C SER A 195 -5.19 -7.06 8.59
N LYS A 196 -4.89 -5.81 8.95
CA LYS A 196 -5.84 -4.75 9.28
C LYS A 196 -6.04 -3.75 8.13
N VAL A 197 -6.23 -4.22 6.90
CA VAL A 197 -6.41 -3.35 5.72
C VAL A 197 -7.72 -2.57 5.82
N CYS A 198 -7.62 -1.23 5.76
CA CYS A 198 -8.78 -0.35 5.75
C CYS A 198 -9.42 -0.26 4.34
N LYS A 199 -10.73 0.01 4.30
CA LYS A 199 -11.42 0.41 3.07
C LYS A 199 -11.21 1.90 2.83
N HIS A 200 -11.00 2.29 1.58
CA HIS A 200 -10.85 3.69 1.19
C HIS A 200 -11.97 4.05 0.20
N HIS A 201 -12.85 4.94 0.59
CA HIS A 201 -14.00 5.36 -0.19
C HIS A 201 -13.63 6.59 -1.02
N LYS A 202 -13.61 6.43 -2.34
CA LYS A 202 -13.37 7.52 -3.31
C LYS A 202 -14.43 7.46 -4.39
N GLU A 203 -14.85 8.62 -4.86
CA GLU A 203 -15.56 8.70 -6.14
C GLU A 203 -14.59 8.34 -7.25
N VAL A 204 -14.90 7.30 -8.00
CA VAL A 204 -14.06 6.82 -9.10
C VAL A 204 -14.92 6.69 -10.34
N ASP A 205 -14.42 7.16 -11.48
CA ASP A 205 -15.04 6.88 -12.75
C ASP A 205 -14.99 5.36 -13.04
N LEU A 206 -16.15 4.76 -13.30
CA LEU A 206 -16.24 3.33 -13.58
C LEU A 206 -15.46 2.92 -14.82
N LEU A 207 -15.28 3.83 -15.79
CA LEU A 207 -14.44 3.59 -16.95
C LEU A 207 -12.97 3.47 -16.54
N ASP A 208 -12.49 4.28 -15.61
CA ASP A 208 -11.13 4.18 -15.06
C ASP A 208 -10.92 2.84 -14.36
N VAL A 209 -11.90 2.36 -13.58
CA VAL A 209 -11.85 1.05 -12.92
C VAL A 209 -11.79 -0.08 -13.94
N ASN A 210 -12.63 0.00 -14.98
CA ASN A 210 -12.65 -1.00 -16.05
C ASN A 210 -11.32 -1.03 -16.82
N ASN A 211 -10.78 0.13 -17.18
CA ASN A 211 -9.48 0.23 -17.86
C ASN A 211 -8.34 -0.31 -16.98
N TYR A 212 -8.36 0.00 -15.69
CA TYR A 212 -7.40 -0.59 -14.75
C TYR A 212 -7.49 -2.12 -14.71
N ALA A 213 -8.70 -2.68 -14.60
CA ALA A 213 -8.89 -4.12 -14.56
C ALA A 213 -8.41 -4.82 -15.83
N ILE A 214 -8.68 -4.24 -17.01
CA ILE A 214 -8.21 -4.75 -18.30
C ILE A 214 -6.68 -4.71 -18.35
N ASN A 215 -6.07 -3.58 -18.03
CA ASN A 215 -4.61 -3.42 -18.05
C ASN A 215 -3.92 -4.33 -17.03
N PHE A 216 -4.52 -4.53 -15.85
CA PHE A 216 -4.02 -5.45 -14.85
C PHE A 216 -4.06 -6.90 -15.37
N ALA A 217 -5.17 -7.32 -16.00
CA ALA A 217 -5.30 -8.66 -16.59
C ALA A 217 -4.25 -8.88 -17.69
N HIS A 218 -4.06 -7.93 -18.60
CA HIS A 218 -3.03 -8.00 -19.64
C HIS A 218 -1.62 -8.15 -19.07
N ARG A 219 -1.24 -7.28 -18.12
CA ARG A 219 0.08 -7.35 -17.47
C ARG A 219 0.30 -8.66 -16.72
N SER A 220 -0.75 -9.21 -16.10
CA SER A 220 -0.66 -10.48 -15.40
C SER A 220 -0.42 -11.66 -16.37
N VAL A 221 -1.05 -11.66 -17.53
CA VAL A 221 -0.83 -12.66 -18.59
C VAL A 221 0.59 -12.54 -19.15
N GLU A 222 1.03 -11.32 -19.48
CA GLU A 222 2.39 -11.08 -19.97
C GLU A 222 3.47 -11.49 -18.97
N ALA A 223 3.28 -11.18 -17.68
CA ALA A 223 4.20 -11.60 -16.63
C ALA A 223 4.25 -13.11 -16.47
N TYR A 224 3.10 -13.78 -16.53
CA TYR A 224 3.03 -15.25 -16.49
C TYR A 224 3.72 -15.88 -17.70
N ASP A 225 3.45 -15.39 -18.92
CA ASP A 225 4.10 -15.86 -20.13
C ASP A 225 5.63 -15.66 -20.08
N ALA A 226 6.10 -14.53 -19.58
CA ALA A 226 7.52 -14.26 -19.40
C ALA A 226 8.15 -15.23 -18.40
N GLN A 227 7.46 -15.55 -17.30
CA GLN A 227 7.92 -16.53 -16.31
C GLN A 227 8.02 -17.94 -16.91
N ILE A 228 7.00 -18.37 -17.66
CA ILE A 228 7.01 -19.68 -18.34
C ILE A 228 8.16 -19.75 -19.36
N ARG A 229 8.34 -18.70 -20.18
CA ARG A 229 9.46 -18.65 -21.16
C ARG A 229 10.81 -18.74 -20.46
N ALA A 230 10.99 -18.05 -19.33
CA ALA A 230 12.23 -18.10 -18.55
C ALA A 230 12.48 -19.52 -17.98
N GLN A 231 11.46 -20.18 -17.45
CA GLN A 231 11.56 -21.55 -16.94
C GLN A 231 11.90 -22.55 -18.04
N VAL A 232 11.22 -22.48 -19.19
CA VAL A 232 11.49 -23.36 -20.36
C VAL A 232 12.91 -23.13 -20.86
N THR A 233 13.32 -21.88 -21.04
CA THR A 233 14.69 -21.54 -21.47
C THR A 233 15.73 -22.06 -20.49
N GLY A 234 15.50 -21.90 -19.18
CA GLY A 234 16.36 -22.43 -18.14
C GLY A 234 16.48 -23.97 -18.18
N ALA A 235 15.35 -24.65 -18.33
CA ALA A 235 15.29 -26.12 -18.43
C ALA A 235 16.02 -26.63 -19.69
N VAL A 236 15.80 -25.97 -20.84
CA VAL A 236 16.49 -26.34 -22.11
C VAL A 236 17.99 -26.12 -21.97
N LYS A 237 18.43 -24.99 -21.39
CA LYS A 237 19.86 -24.72 -21.16
C LYS A 237 20.49 -25.73 -20.21
N ALA A 238 19.79 -26.13 -19.14
CA ALA A 238 20.27 -27.13 -18.20
C ALA A 238 20.37 -28.53 -18.85
N ALA A 239 19.37 -28.91 -19.66
CA ALA A 239 19.38 -30.17 -20.41
C ALA A 239 20.53 -30.21 -21.44
N TYR A 240 20.75 -29.11 -22.16
CA TYR A 240 21.85 -28.97 -23.10
C TYR A 240 23.24 -29.11 -22.41
N GLN A 241 23.40 -28.42 -21.26
CA GLN A 241 24.64 -28.51 -20.48
C GLN A 241 24.89 -29.90 -19.91
N LYS A 242 23.82 -30.57 -19.48
CA LYS A 242 23.91 -31.98 -19.03
C LYS A 242 24.29 -32.90 -20.18
N GLY A 243 23.60 -32.81 -21.32
CA GLY A 243 23.89 -33.63 -22.51
C GLY A 243 25.32 -33.39 -23.05
N PHE A 244 25.81 -32.15 -22.98
CA PHE A 244 27.20 -31.84 -23.36
C PHE A 244 28.22 -32.45 -22.40
N LYS A 245 27.97 -32.40 -21.07
CA LYS A 245 28.85 -33.06 -20.09
C LYS A 245 28.87 -34.56 -20.25
N ASP A 246 27.69 -35.15 -20.44
CA ASP A 246 27.56 -36.61 -20.65
C ASP A 246 28.20 -37.05 -22.01
N GLY A 247 28.04 -36.20 -23.05
CA GLY A 247 28.66 -36.45 -24.38
C GLY A 247 30.19 -36.33 -24.36
N VAL A 248 30.75 -35.40 -23.59
CA VAL A 248 32.21 -35.28 -23.42
C VAL A 248 32.77 -36.48 -22.64
N SER A 249 32.02 -37.04 -21.69
CA SER A 249 32.43 -38.25 -20.96
C SER A 249 32.39 -39.51 -21.80
N THR A 250 31.57 -39.52 -22.87
CA THR A 250 31.40 -40.68 -23.79
C THR A 250 32.17 -40.59 -25.10
N GLY A 251 32.93 -39.52 -25.33
CA GLY A 251 33.78 -39.36 -26.52
C GLY A 251 33.03 -39.07 -27.82
N VAL A 252 31.74 -38.65 -27.75
CA VAL A 252 30.95 -38.31 -28.94
C VAL A 252 31.25 -36.86 -29.36
N THR A 253 31.91 -36.69 -30.51
CA THR A 253 32.13 -35.37 -31.14
C THR A 253 30.83 -34.81 -31.67
N ALA A 254 30.58 -33.50 -31.41
CA ALA A 254 29.39 -32.81 -31.86
C ALA A 254 29.25 -32.83 -33.40
N PRO A 255 28.03 -33.03 -33.94
CA PRO A 255 27.81 -32.97 -35.40
C PRO A 255 27.97 -31.50 -35.85
N THR A 256 28.76 -31.28 -36.88
CA THR A 256 28.87 -30.02 -37.59
C THR A 256 27.56 -29.73 -38.31
N THR A 257 26.82 -28.73 -37.87
CA THR A 257 25.61 -28.22 -38.56
C THR A 257 26.01 -27.58 -39.87
N LYS A 258 25.68 -28.25 -40.99
CA LYS A 258 25.60 -27.56 -42.29
C LYS A 258 24.30 -26.76 -42.30
N GLU A 259 24.39 -25.46 -42.49
CA GLU A 259 23.26 -24.60 -42.81
C GLU A 259 22.63 -25.08 -44.15
N SER A 260 21.41 -25.57 -44.11
CA SER A 260 20.55 -25.72 -45.28
C SER A 260 19.31 -24.86 -45.05
N GLY A 261 19.27 -23.73 -45.80
CA GLY A 261 18.06 -22.91 -45.87
C GLY A 261 16.95 -23.70 -46.58
N THR A 262 15.79 -23.74 -45.98
CA THR A 262 14.52 -23.97 -46.67
C THR A 262 13.43 -23.29 -45.83
N ASP A 263 12.80 -22.31 -46.44
CA ASP A 263 11.53 -21.70 -46.01
C ASP A 263 10.44 -22.78 -45.94
N GLY A 264 9.91 -23.04 -44.75
CA GLY A 264 8.74 -23.89 -44.54
C GLY A 264 7.65 -23.08 -43.80
N PRO A 265 6.35 -23.28 -44.12
CA PRO A 265 5.29 -22.46 -43.59
C PRO A 265 5.06 -22.67 -42.07
N ASN A 266 4.97 -21.56 -41.37
CA ASN A 266 4.69 -21.44 -39.94
C ASN A 266 3.34 -22.09 -39.56
N PRO A 267 3.29 -23.11 -38.71
CA PRO A 267 2.01 -23.66 -38.26
C PRO A 267 1.32 -22.66 -37.30
N ARG A 268 0.14 -22.19 -37.72
CA ARG A 268 -0.76 -21.46 -36.84
C ARG A 268 -1.14 -22.34 -35.64
N VAL A 269 -0.58 -22.05 -34.47
CA VAL A 269 -1.02 -22.65 -33.23
C VAL A 269 -2.31 -21.94 -32.80
N SER A 270 -3.44 -22.64 -32.94
CA SER A 270 -4.72 -22.21 -32.38
C SER A 270 -4.64 -22.38 -30.86
N SER A 271 -4.41 -21.27 -30.13
CA SER A 271 -4.47 -21.24 -28.69
C SER A 271 -5.93 -21.29 -28.23
N LYS A 272 -6.43 -22.46 -27.85
CA LYS A 272 -7.62 -22.56 -26.99
C LYS A 272 -7.22 -22.09 -25.61
N LEU A 273 -7.76 -20.93 -25.20
CA LEU A 273 -7.64 -20.39 -23.84
C LEU A 273 -8.32 -21.37 -22.88
N ILE A 274 -7.56 -22.09 -22.08
CA ILE A 274 -8.08 -22.88 -20.96
C ILE A 274 -8.11 -21.93 -19.76
N LEU A 275 -9.30 -21.46 -19.41
CA LEU A 275 -9.52 -20.67 -18.19
C LEU A 275 -9.36 -21.59 -16.96
N PRO A 276 -8.77 -21.09 -15.86
CA PRO A 276 -8.67 -21.88 -14.64
C PRO A 276 -10.07 -22.19 -14.08
N PRO A 277 -10.26 -23.34 -13.41
CA PRO A 277 -11.55 -23.75 -12.85
C PRO A 277 -11.98 -22.78 -11.75
N GLY A 278 -13.11 -22.10 -11.94
CA GLY A 278 -13.69 -21.14 -10.98
C GLY A 278 -14.53 -20.02 -11.60
N PHE A 279 -14.44 -19.76 -12.89
CA PHE A 279 -15.33 -18.80 -13.56
C PHE A 279 -16.55 -19.51 -14.14
N GLY A 280 -17.66 -19.49 -13.38
CA GLY A 280 -18.95 -19.96 -13.85
C GLY A 280 -19.42 -19.15 -15.06
N SER A 281 -19.97 -19.83 -16.07
CA SER A 281 -20.59 -19.22 -17.23
C SER A 281 -21.76 -18.35 -16.83
N LEU A 282 -21.67 -17.04 -17.04
CA LEU A 282 -22.83 -16.16 -17.06
C LEU A 282 -23.60 -16.42 -18.37
N SER A 283 -24.66 -17.23 -18.26
CA SER A 283 -25.66 -17.35 -19.34
C SER A 283 -26.52 -16.10 -19.37
N HIS A 284 -26.45 -15.36 -20.48
CA HIS A 284 -27.44 -14.32 -20.77
C HIS A 284 -28.85 -14.96 -20.91
N LYS A 285 -29.77 -14.49 -20.13
CA LYS A 285 -31.21 -14.44 -20.43
C LYS A 285 -31.65 -12.98 -20.40
#